data_ae8876918648dea8a7b1f080f3f13a60
#
_entry.id   ae8876918648dea8a7b1f080f3f13a60
#
_cell.length_a   1.000
_cell.length_b   1.000
_cell.length_c   1.000
_cell.angle_alpha   90.00
_cell.angle_beta   90.00
_cell.angle_gamma   90.00
#
_symmetry.space_group_name_H-M   'P 1'
#
loop_
_entity.id
_entity.type
_entity.pdbx_description
1 polymer ?
#
loop_
_entity_poly.entity_id
_entity_poly.type
_entity_poly.pdbx_seq_one_letter_code
_entity_poly.pdbx_strand_id
1 'polypeptide(L)'
;MPGHRIYPRTKAPNAPSEEEDEISRVTNQPIMVRLKHVLIAAVCLPIVILLGAWIGFFNVGASTGHWKMTAWFLELAMRSAVRTYALTVNAPRTLDRRGIPAAAGHFAQGCAICHGAPGELRSPAVLRMLPQPPDLALTVGDWTDAQLFRIVKHGIRFTGMPAWPARDRDDEVWAMVAFLRELPKLDGNEFRALAFDAGGATGNAQQPTNPGALANCTRCHGSDGEGRSGLIPALAGQNEAYLLASLEAFARGDRTSGFMALPVTGIAPAEMAALARHFAAQPPVSTDGDPVPAEVINRGQQIAEAGIPERNVPACSGCHIGADKNPNYPRLDGQHAPYLEGQLKLFRSEGRGGTQFWRIMAAAAQRLTDEDIRAAAAYFSKRSEGRQ
;
A
#
# COMPACT_ATOMS: atom_id res chain seq x y z
N MET A 1 50.74 -95.08 18.69
CA MET A 1 49.47 -95.19 19.45
C MET A 1 48.93 -93.76 19.60
N PRO A 2 47.73 -93.40 19.03
CA PRO A 2 47.21 -92.08 19.05
C PRO A 2 46.34 -91.84 20.29
N GLY A 3 46.55 -90.69 20.94
CA GLY A 3 45.82 -90.27 22.12
C GLY A 3 44.47 -89.64 21.75
N HIS A 4 43.40 -90.14 22.35
CA HIS A 4 42.05 -89.63 22.27
C HIS A 4 41.96 -88.28 23.03
N ARG A 5 41.63 -87.16 22.32
CA ARG A 5 41.19 -85.90 22.93
C ARG A 5 39.67 -85.99 23.18
N ILE A 6 39.30 -85.90 24.44
CA ILE A 6 37.89 -85.75 24.85
C ILE A 6 37.52 -84.26 24.76
N TYR A 7 36.55 -83.89 23.91
CA TYR A 7 35.95 -82.61 23.87
C TYR A 7 34.85 -82.51 24.93
N PRO A 8 34.77 -81.43 25.71
CA PRO A 8 33.66 -81.23 26.64
C PRO A 8 32.39 -80.88 25.87
N ARG A 9 31.26 -81.47 26.25
CA ARG A 9 29.90 -81.15 25.76
C ARG A 9 29.55 -79.77 26.19
N THR A 10 29.29 -78.90 25.25
CA THR A 10 28.64 -77.56 25.46
C THR A 10 27.21 -77.82 25.91
N LYS A 11 26.84 -77.22 27.06
CA LYS A 11 25.46 -77.18 27.55
C LYS A 11 24.60 -76.41 26.54
N ALA A 12 23.44 -76.93 26.19
CA ALA A 12 22.45 -76.27 25.43
C ALA A 12 21.97 -74.99 26.19
N PRO A 13 21.70 -73.84 25.53
CA PRO A 13 21.16 -72.68 26.18
C PRO A 13 19.79 -73.01 26.80
N ASN A 14 19.60 -72.59 28.04
CA ASN A 14 18.33 -72.72 28.74
C ASN A 14 17.22 -72.06 27.94
N ALA A 15 16.08 -72.71 27.82
CA ALA A 15 14.87 -72.07 27.29
C ALA A 15 14.52 -70.86 28.14
N PRO A 16 14.10 -69.74 27.54
CA PRO A 16 13.70 -68.57 28.29
C PRO A 16 12.58 -68.84 29.27
N SER A 17 12.65 -68.28 30.45
CA SER A 17 11.63 -68.45 31.47
C SER A 17 10.28 -67.90 30.99
N GLU A 18 9.17 -68.54 31.41
CA GLU A 18 7.82 -68.11 31.05
C GLU A 18 7.58 -66.59 31.35
N GLU A 19 8.29 -66.05 32.33
CA GLU A 19 8.27 -64.65 32.72
C GLU A 19 8.95 -63.72 31.69
N GLU A 20 10.04 -64.11 31.03
CA GLU A 20 10.71 -63.42 29.96
C GLU A 20 9.87 -63.40 28.66
N ASP A 21 9.16 -64.49 28.40
CA ASP A 21 8.23 -64.61 27.25
C ASP A 21 6.98 -63.78 27.45
N GLU A 22 6.47 -63.62 28.69
CA GLU A 22 5.33 -62.77 29.00
C GLU A 22 5.67 -61.23 28.90
N ILE A 23 6.87 -60.86 29.38
CA ILE A 23 7.39 -59.50 29.26
C ILE A 23 7.63 -59.14 27.77
N SER A 24 8.17 -60.06 26.98
CA SER A 24 8.39 -59.89 25.55
C SER A 24 7.09 -59.76 24.76
N ARG A 25 6.02 -60.46 25.17
CA ARG A 25 4.69 -60.34 24.53
C ARG A 25 3.96 -59.04 24.87
N VAL A 26 4.18 -58.48 26.05
CA VAL A 26 3.59 -57.18 26.45
C VAL A 26 4.28 -56.01 25.78
N THR A 27 5.61 -56.09 25.58
CA THR A 27 6.37 -54.98 24.96
C THR A 27 6.34 -54.98 23.44
N ASN A 28 5.93 -56.04 22.77
CA ASN A 28 5.98 -56.18 21.32
C ASN A 28 4.60 -56.26 20.64
N GLN A 29 3.53 -55.78 21.32
CA GLN A 29 2.25 -55.62 20.63
C GLN A 29 2.32 -54.32 19.79
N PRO A 30 2.35 -54.40 18.44
CA PRO A 30 2.19 -53.22 17.62
C PRO A 30 0.85 -52.61 17.97
N ILE A 31 0.84 -51.29 18.31
CA ILE A 31 -0.41 -50.53 18.45
C ILE A 31 -1.04 -50.50 17.05
N MET A 32 -1.78 -51.55 16.72
CA MET A 32 -2.57 -51.63 15.50
C MET A 32 -3.74 -50.68 15.68
N VAL A 33 -3.50 -49.38 15.44
CA VAL A 33 -4.58 -48.40 15.22
C VAL A 33 -5.33 -48.87 13.99
N ARG A 34 -6.43 -49.61 14.22
CA ARG A 34 -7.25 -50.11 13.11
C ARG A 34 -7.74 -48.92 12.32
N LEU A 35 -7.62 -48.94 10.99
CA LEU A 35 -8.04 -47.92 10.07
C LEU A 35 -9.45 -47.33 10.41
N LYS A 36 -10.35 -48.22 10.89
CA LYS A 36 -11.67 -47.82 11.37
C LYS A 36 -11.64 -46.80 12.51
N HIS A 37 -10.69 -46.87 13.45
CA HIS A 37 -10.61 -45.91 14.56
C HIS A 37 -10.09 -44.55 14.07
N VAL A 38 -9.17 -44.56 13.09
CA VAL A 38 -8.70 -43.33 12.44
C VAL A 38 -9.86 -42.65 11.69
N LEU A 39 -10.66 -43.43 10.94
CA LEU A 39 -11.82 -42.92 10.24
C LEU A 39 -12.90 -42.37 11.19
N ILE A 40 -13.20 -43.10 12.28
CA ILE A 40 -14.13 -42.63 13.32
C ILE A 40 -13.61 -41.31 13.94
N ALA A 41 -12.35 -41.24 14.32
CA ALA A 41 -11.76 -40.05 14.88
C ALA A 41 -11.80 -38.86 13.88
N ALA A 42 -11.51 -39.11 12.60
CA ALA A 42 -11.57 -38.12 11.53
C ALA A 42 -12.98 -37.56 11.31
N VAL A 43 -14.01 -38.33 11.57
CA VAL A 43 -15.41 -37.86 11.48
C VAL A 43 -15.87 -37.21 12.78
N CYS A 44 -15.58 -37.83 13.94
CA CYS A 44 -16.08 -37.33 15.22
C CYS A 44 -15.40 -36.04 15.68
N LEU A 45 -14.08 -35.87 15.41
CA LEU A 45 -13.35 -34.66 15.83
C LEU A 45 -13.92 -33.35 15.25
N PRO A 46 -14.17 -33.25 13.95
CA PRO A 46 -14.83 -32.06 13.39
C PRO A 46 -16.23 -31.80 13.99
N ILE A 47 -17.01 -32.85 14.23
CA ILE A 47 -18.34 -32.73 14.83
C ILE A 47 -18.23 -32.17 16.26
N VAL A 48 -17.31 -32.68 17.07
CA VAL A 48 -17.08 -32.16 18.43
C VAL A 48 -16.63 -30.70 18.41
N ILE A 49 -15.74 -30.34 17.47
CA ILE A 49 -15.29 -28.94 17.29
C ILE A 49 -16.48 -28.04 16.91
N LEU A 50 -17.32 -28.46 15.96
CA LEU A 50 -18.49 -27.70 15.54
C LEU A 50 -19.51 -27.56 16.68
N LEU A 51 -19.76 -28.61 17.44
CA LEU A 51 -20.61 -28.56 18.62
C LEU A 51 -20.05 -27.61 19.67
N GLY A 52 -18.75 -27.67 19.92
CA GLY A 52 -18.05 -26.75 20.82
C GLY A 52 -18.19 -25.28 20.36
N ALA A 53 -18.08 -25.04 19.05
CA ALA A 53 -18.29 -23.70 18.49
C ALA A 53 -19.76 -23.25 18.67
N TRP A 54 -20.72 -24.16 18.41
CA TRP A 54 -22.16 -23.84 18.48
C TRP A 54 -22.63 -23.55 19.92
N ILE A 55 -22.13 -24.26 20.92
CA ILE A 55 -22.45 -23.99 22.33
C ILE A 55 -21.65 -22.85 22.96
N GLY A 56 -20.75 -22.19 22.18
CA GLY A 56 -19.95 -21.07 22.65
C GLY A 56 -18.76 -21.45 23.54
N PHE A 57 -18.25 -22.67 23.43
CA PHE A 57 -17.10 -23.13 24.21
C PHE A 57 -15.82 -22.32 23.90
N PHE A 58 -15.67 -21.87 22.65
CA PHE A 58 -14.50 -21.06 22.26
C PHE A 58 -14.72 -19.59 22.63
N ASN A 59 -13.89 -19.08 23.53
CA ASN A 59 -13.91 -17.65 23.87
C ASN A 59 -13.30 -16.84 22.72
N VAL A 60 -14.12 -15.94 22.11
CA VAL A 60 -13.72 -15.02 21.05
C VAL A 60 -13.49 -13.59 21.56
N GLY A 61 -13.51 -13.39 22.88
CA GLY A 61 -13.31 -12.08 23.49
C GLY A 61 -11.91 -11.52 23.22
N ALA A 62 -11.83 -10.28 22.71
CA ALA A 62 -10.56 -9.62 22.42
C ALA A 62 -9.71 -9.31 23.66
N SER A 63 -10.28 -9.42 24.87
CA SER A 63 -9.58 -9.24 26.15
C SER A 63 -8.76 -10.47 26.59
N THR A 64 -8.96 -11.62 25.93
CA THR A 64 -8.26 -12.86 26.23
C THR A 64 -7.41 -13.27 25.03
N GLY A 65 -6.11 -13.48 25.26
CA GLY A 65 -5.22 -13.94 24.19
C GLY A 65 -5.53 -15.38 23.74
N HIS A 66 -4.95 -15.76 22.61
CA HIS A 66 -4.96 -17.15 22.17
C HIS A 66 -4.11 -18.04 23.11
N TRP A 67 -4.43 -19.31 23.13
CA TRP A 67 -3.50 -20.30 23.74
C TRP A 67 -2.12 -20.18 23.07
N LYS A 68 -1.05 -20.40 23.83
CA LYS A 68 0.32 -20.23 23.33
C LYS A 68 0.60 -21.00 22.04
N MET A 69 0.09 -22.23 21.93
CA MET A 69 0.20 -23.05 20.71
C MET A 69 -0.53 -22.41 19.52
N THR A 70 -1.73 -21.90 19.73
CA THR A 70 -2.52 -21.22 18.69
C THR A 70 -1.85 -19.95 18.24
N ALA A 71 -1.37 -19.13 19.17
CA ALA A 71 -0.65 -17.90 18.87
C ALA A 71 0.61 -18.18 18.03
N TRP A 72 1.42 -19.16 18.46
CA TRP A 72 2.60 -19.61 17.72
C TRP A 72 2.26 -20.08 16.30
N PHE A 73 1.22 -20.92 16.17
CA PHE A 73 0.78 -21.43 14.85
C PHE A 73 0.31 -20.31 13.93
N LEU A 74 -0.49 -19.36 14.45
CA LEU A 74 -0.98 -18.23 13.66
C LEU A 74 0.16 -17.31 13.20
N GLU A 75 1.15 -17.07 14.06
CA GLU A 75 2.32 -16.29 13.68
C GLU A 75 3.16 -17.01 12.61
N LEU A 76 3.41 -18.30 12.79
CA LEU A 76 4.11 -19.15 11.81
C LEU A 76 3.37 -19.12 10.46
N ALA A 77 2.06 -19.33 10.47
CA ALA A 77 1.23 -19.36 9.27
C ALA A 77 1.23 -17.98 8.55
N MET A 78 1.10 -16.89 9.31
CA MET A 78 1.15 -15.52 8.78
C MET A 78 2.52 -15.24 8.13
N ARG A 79 3.62 -15.50 8.85
CA ARG A 79 4.98 -15.27 8.32
C ARG A 79 5.25 -16.13 7.08
N SER A 80 4.82 -17.39 7.08
CA SER A 80 4.96 -18.31 5.94
C SER A 80 4.14 -17.84 4.75
N ALA A 81 2.88 -17.42 4.95
CA ALA A 81 2.03 -16.87 3.90
C ALA A 81 2.64 -15.61 3.29
N VAL A 82 3.10 -14.65 4.10
CA VAL A 82 3.74 -13.43 3.61
C VAL A 82 4.97 -13.77 2.75
N ARG A 83 5.85 -14.67 3.21
CA ARG A 83 7.03 -15.10 2.44
C ARG A 83 6.66 -15.73 1.11
N THR A 84 5.73 -16.68 1.12
CA THR A 84 5.32 -17.40 -0.08
C THR A 84 4.68 -16.48 -1.11
N TYR A 85 3.72 -15.66 -0.71
CA TYR A 85 3.04 -14.76 -1.63
C TYR A 85 3.90 -13.56 -2.07
N ALA A 86 4.94 -13.20 -1.32
CA ALA A 86 5.90 -12.18 -1.75
C ALA A 86 6.80 -12.66 -2.91
N LEU A 87 6.92 -13.98 -3.17
CA LEU A 87 7.69 -14.51 -4.29
C LEU A 87 7.15 -14.08 -5.66
N THR A 88 5.87 -13.71 -5.74
CA THR A 88 5.22 -13.23 -6.98
C THR A 88 5.31 -11.71 -7.14
N VAL A 89 5.88 -10.98 -6.16
CA VAL A 89 6.00 -9.54 -6.19
C VAL A 89 7.29 -9.13 -6.87
N ASN A 90 7.18 -8.43 -7.99
CA ASN A 90 8.33 -7.84 -8.68
C ASN A 90 8.75 -6.54 -7.98
N ALA A 91 9.67 -6.65 -7.04
CA ALA A 91 10.19 -5.48 -6.34
C ALA A 91 11.07 -4.63 -7.29
N PRO A 92 10.92 -3.30 -7.29
CA PRO A 92 11.79 -2.42 -8.06
C PRO A 92 13.22 -2.52 -7.52
N ARG A 93 14.22 -2.37 -8.39
CA ARG A 93 15.64 -2.40 -8.00
C ARG A 93 16.00 -1.27 -7.03
N THR A 94 15.33 -0.13 -7.18
CA THR A 94 15.47 1.06 -6.32
C THR A 94 14.08 1.60 -6.02
N LEU A 95 13.82 1.95 -4.76
CA LEU A 95 12.58 2.57 -4.34
C LEU A 95 12.58 4.05 -4.71
N ASP A 96 11.46 4.54 -5.27
CA ASP A 96 11.31 5.96 -5.60
C ASP A 96 11.09 6.79 -4.32
N ARG A 97 12.06 7.62 -3.98
CA ARG A 97 12.01 8.44 -2.77
C ARG A 97 11.09 9.67 -2.90
N ARG A 98 10.70 10.05 -4.13
CA ARG A 98 9.80 11.19 -4.38
C ARG A 98 8.40 10.97 -3.77
N GLY A 99 7.98 9.71 -3.57
CA GLY A 99 6.74 9.35 -2.91
C GLY A 99 6.75 9.45 -1.39
N ILE A 100 7.92 9.63 -0.75
CA ILE A 100 8.06 9.62 0.71
C ILE A 100 7.20 10.68 1.41
N PRO A 101 7.12 11.95 0.98
CA PRO A 101 6.28 12.94 1.65
C PRO A 101 4.78 12.57 1.63
N ALA A 102 4.26 12.05 0.51
CA ALA A 102 2.88 11.58 0.42
C ALA A 102 2.62 10.39 1.35
N ALA A 103 3.56 9.43 1.37
CA ALA A 103 3.48 8.25 2.22
C ALA A 103 3.60 8.60 3.71
N ALA A 104 4.48 9.53 4.09
CA ALA A 104 4.60 10.02 5.47
C ALA A 104 3.31 10.72 5.95
N GLY A 105 2.72 11.56 5.11
CA GLY A 105 1.44 12.22 5.41
C GLY A 105 0.30 11.22 5.58
N HIS A 106 0.22 10.21 4.71
CA HIS A 106 -0.77 9.13 4.83
C HIS A 106 -0.51 8.26 6.07
N PHE A 107 0.75 7.93 6.34
CA PHE A 107 1.14 7.17 7.53
C PHE A 107 0.69 7.87 8.81
N ALA A 108 0.94 9.18 8.92
CA ALA A 108 0.52 9.97 10.09
C ALA A 108 -1.00 9.94 10.30
N GLN A 109 -1.78 9.92 9.22
CA GLN A 109 -3.25 9.94 9.30
C GLN A 109 -3.86 8.55 9.52
N GLY A 110 -3.34 7.51 8.85
CA GLY A 110 -3.99 6.20 8.78
C GLY A 110 -3.27 5.08 9.53
N CYS A 111 -1.94 5.15 9.67
CA CYS A 111 -1.15 4.04 10.20
C CYS A 111 -0.63 4.31 11.63
N ALA A 112 -0.20 5.55 11.89
CA ALA A 112 0.44 5.94 13.15
C ALA A 112 -0.45 5.71 14.38
N ILE A 113 -1.76 5.81 14.23
CA ILE A 113 -2.72 5.54 15.32
C ILE A 113 -2.52 4.15 15.93
N CYS A 114 -2.15 3.16 15.12
CA CYS A 114 -1.91 1.79 15.55
C CYS A 114 -0.42 1.47 15.73
N HIS A 115 0.42 1.94 14.80
CA HIS A 115 1.83 1.57 14.74
C HIS A 115 2.76 2.52 15.50
N GLY A 116 2.25 3.67 15.94
CA GLY A 116 3.06 4.74 16.50
C GLY A 116 3.77 5.56 15.43
N ALA A 117 4.37 6.66 15.85
CA ALA A 117 5.22 7.51 15.03
C ALA A 117 6.48 7.91 15.82
N PRO A 118 7.59 8.27 15.16
CA PRO A 118 8.78 8.75 15.84
C PRO A 118 8.45 9.91 16.79
N GLY A 119 8.86 9.78 18.06
CA GLY A 119 8.58 10.76 19.09
C GLY A 119 7.16 10.77 19.66
N GLU A 120 6.28 9.86 19.25
CA GLU A 120 4.89 9.76 19.71
C GLU A 120 4.63 8.43 20.41
N LEU A 121 3.91 8.47 21.52
CA LEU A 121 3.51 7.28 22.27
C LEU A 121 2.23 6.69 21.67
N ARG A 122 2.20 5.37 21.50
CA ARG A 122 0.98 4.65 21.16
C ARG A 122 -0.04 4.68 22.32
N SER A 123 -1.32 4.77 21.99
CA SER A 123 -2.35 4.81 23.01
C SER A 123 -2.41 3.50 23.82
N PRO A 124 -2.79 3.55 25.12
CA PRO A 124 -2.96 2.33 25.91
C PRO A 124 -3.98 1.34 25.34
N ALA A 125 -4.98 1.82 24.58
CA ALA A 125 -5.95 0.96 23.91
C ALA A 125 -5.28 0.11 22.82
N VAL A 126 -4.43 0.73 22.00
CA VAL A 126 -3.67 0.04 20.94
C VAL A 126 -2.68 -0.96 21.54
N LEU A 127 -2.02 -0.61 22.63
CA LEU A 127 -1.07 -1.52 23.31
C LEU A 127 -1.76 -2.75 23.92
N ARG A 128 -3.09 -2.74 24.07
CA ARG A 128 -3.90 -3.88 24.55
C ARG A 128 -4.57 -4.68 23.44
N MET A 129 -4.40 -4.29 22.17
CA MET A 129 -4.94 -5.07 21.04
C MET A 129 -4.27 -6.44 20.95
N LEU A 130 -5.01 -7.43 20.51
CA LEU A 130 -4.53 -8.81 20.32
C LEU A 130 -4.90 -9.30 18.91
N PRO A 131 -3.90 -9.53 18.04
CA PRO A 131 -2.47 -9.28 18.25
C PRO A 131 -2.16 -7.78 18.36
N GLN A 132 -1.14 -7.46 19.16
CA GLN A 132 -0.69 -6.07 19.29
C GLN A 132 -0.04 -5.59 17.99
N PRO A 133 -0.44 -4.41 17.45
CA PRO A 133 0.26 -3.81 16.32
C PRO A 133 1.75 -3.62 16.62
N PRO A 134 2.65 -4.05 15.71
CA PRO A 134 4.08 -3.87 15.93
C PRO A 134 4.50 -2.41 15.84
N ASP A 135 5.55 -2.05 16.55
CA ASP A 135 6.27 -0.79 16.33
C ASP A 135 7.08 -0.91 15.03
N LEU A 136 6.69 -0.15 14.02
CA LEU A 136 7.30 -0.28 12.70
C LEU A 136 8.73 0.26 12.65
N ALA A 137 9.07 1.25 13.48
CA ALA A 137 10.45 1.73 13.56
C ALA A 137 11.43 0.61 13.99
N LEU A 138 10.94 -0.37 14.74
CA LEU A 138 11.75 -1.49 15.22
C LEU A 138 11.66 -2.74 14.33
N THR A 139 10.56 -2.94 13.61
CA THR A 139 10.24 -4.25 13.01
C THR A 139 10.26 -4.29 11.48
N VAL A 140 10.30 -3.14 10.78
CA VAL A 140 10.34 -3.14 9.30
C VAL A 140 11.60 -3.81 8.75
N GLY A 141 12.71 -3.84 9.51
CA GLY A 141 13.95 -4.52 9.15
C GLY A 141 13.83 -6.04 9.00
N ASP A 142 12.83 -6.66 9.64
CA ASP A 142 12.62 -8.11 9.62
C ASP A 142 12.04 -8.60 8.27
N TRP A 143 11.62 -7.70 7.41
CA TRP A 143 10.92 -8.00 6.17
C TRP A 143 11.65 -7.46 4.95
N THR A 144 11.62 -8.21 3.84
CA THR A 144 12.09 -7.71 2.53
C THR A 144 11.09 -6.68 1.96
N ASP A 145 11.50 -5.89 0.94
CA ASP A 145 10.61 -4.91 0.31
C ASP A 145 9.36 -5.57 -0.31
N ALA A 146 9.53 -6.74 -0.95
CA ALA A 146 8.41 -7.51 -1.49
C ALA A 146 7.44 -7.99 -0.39
N GLN A 147 7.95 -8.35 0.78
CA GLN A 147 7.14 -8.75 1.93
C GLN A 147 6.41 -7.55 2.54
N LEU A 148 7.09 -6.41 2.70
CA LEU A 148 6.45 -5.16 3.15
C LEU A 148 5.35 -4.72 2.18
N PHE A 149 5.64 -4.75 0.87
CA PHE A 149 4.64 -4.48 -0.16
C PHE A 149 3.41 -5.39 0.01
N ARG A 150 3.64 -6.70 0.19
CA ARG A 150 2.56 -7.66 0.38
C ARG A 150 1.72 -7.36 1.61
N ILE A 151 2.37 -7.05 2.73
CA ILE A 151 1.71 -6.72 4.01
C ILE A 151 0.89 -5.44 3.85
N VAL A 152 1.45 -4.37 3.32
CA VAL A 152 0.77 -3.08 3.13
C VAL A 152 -0.39 -3.21 2.16
N LYS A 153 -0.18 -3.86 1.01
CA LYS A 153 -1.19 -4.00 -0.04
C LYS A 153 -2.42 -4.79 0.41
N HIS A 154 -2.22 -5.88 1.15
CA HIS A 154 -3.30 -6.83 1.45
C HIS A 154 -3.75 -6.85 2.90
N GLY A 155 -3.04 -6.13 3.79
CA GLY A 155 -3.28 -6.23 5.22
C GLY A 155 -3.01 -7.64 5.77
N ILE A 156 -3.40 -7.87 7.00
CA ILE A 156 -3.27 -9.17 7.67
C ILE A 156 -4.66 -9.62 8.15
N ARG A 157 -5.16 -10.70 7.57
CA ARG A 157 -6.48 -11.25 7.90
C ARG A 157 -6.56 -11.65 9.38
N PHE A 158 -7.73 -11.45 9.98
CA PHE A 158 -8.02 -11.70 11.40
C PHE A 158 -7.22 -10.82 12.38
N THR A 159 -6.72 -9.68 11.89
CA THR A 159 -6.11 -8.63 12.71
C THR A 159 -6.77 -7.29 12.43
N GLY A 160 -6.39 -6.24 13.16
CA GLY A 160 -6.85 -4.87 12.90
C GLY A 160 -6.16 -4.19 11.70
N MET A 161 -5.24 -4.87 10.99
CA MET A 161 -4.52 -4.27 9.86
C MET A 161 -5.31 -4.41 8.55
N PRO A 162 -5.89 -3.32 8.01
CA PRO A 162 -6.65 -3.34 6.77
C PRO A 162 -5.75 -3.50 5.55
N ALA A 163 -6.34 -3.84 4.41
CA ALA A 163 -5.70 -3.76 3.10
C ALA A 163 -5.58 -2.29 2.64
N TRP A 164 -4.66 -2.03 1.70
CA TRP A 164 -4.56 -0.72 1.04
C TRP A 164 -5.88 -0.36 0.37
N PRO A 165 -6.39 0.88 0.53
CA PRO A 165 -7.73 1.24 0.05
C PRO A 165 -7.90 1.13 -1.47
N ALA A 166 -6.82 1.32 -2.23
CA ALA A 166 -6.83 1.29 -3.70
C ALA A 166 -6.02 0.09 -4.22
N ARG A 167 -6.72 -0.99 -4.59
CA ARG A 167 -6.08 -2.28 -4.94
C ARG A 167 -5.15 -2.22 -6.14
N ASP A 168 -5.44 -1.32 -7.09
CA ASP A 168 -4.72 -1.21 -8.37
C ASP A 168 -3.64 -0.12 -8.35
N ARG A 169 -3.35 0.46 -7.17
CA ARG A 169 -2.36 1.52 -6.98
C ARG A 169 -1.10 0.99 -6.31
N ASP A 170 -0.42 0.08 -7.03
CA ASP A 170 0.85 -0.49 -6.59
C ASP A 170 1.96 0.56 -6.43
N ASP A 171 1.89 1.62 -7.22
CA ASP A 171 2.77 2.79 -7.13
C ASP A 171 2.71 3.46 -5.73
N GLU A 172 1.51 3.61 -5.18
CA GLU A 172 1.31 4.18 -3.84
C GLU A 172 1.82 3.23 -2.73
N VAL A 173 1.61 1.92 -2.91
CA VAL A 173 2.13 0.91 -1.97
C VAL A 173 3.66 0.91 -1.97
N TRP A 174 4.31 1.01 -3.14
CA TRP A 174 5.76 1.14 -3.23
C TRP A 174 6.29 2.44 -2.60
N ALA A 175 5.56 3.54 -2.73
CA ALA A 175 5.89 4.79 -2.03
C ALA A 175 5.81 4.61 -0.50
N MET A 176 4.81 3.88 0.00
CA MET A 176 4.71 3.53 1.41
C MET A 176 5.87 2.63 1.86
N VAL A 177 6.28 1.63 1.06
CA VAL A 177 7.46 0.80 1.37
C VAL A 177 8.73 1.65 1.44
N ALA A 178 8.90 2.61 0.50
CA ALA A 178 10.01 3.54 0.53
C ALA A 178 10.05 4.37 1.82
N PHE A 179 8.92 4.90 2.25
CA PHE A 179 8.80 5.62 3.51
C PHE A 179 9.09 4.71 4.72
N LEU A 180 8.55 3.49 4.75
CA LEU A 180 8.79 2.55 5.85
C LEU A 180 10.29 2.21 6.01
N ARG A 181 11.08 2.22 4.94
CA ARG A 181 12.55 2.04 5.01
C ARG A 181 13.27 3.25 5.60
N GLU A 182 12.68 4.44 5.52
CA GLU A 182 13.24 5.63 6.16
C GLU A 182 12.79 5.77 7.63
N LEU A 183 11.60 5.27 7.96
CA LEU A 183 10.97 5.45 9.28
C LEU A 183 11.88 5.16 10.48
N PRO A 184 12.71 4.08 10.50
CA PRO A 184 13.62 3.81 11.62
C PRO A 184 14.76 4.83 11.79
N LYS A 185 14.98 5.68 10.79
CA LYS A 185 16.08 6.67 10.78
C LYS A 185 15.61 8.04 11.23
N LEU A 186 14.29 8.25 11.29
CA LEU A 186 13.70 9.55 11.56
C LEU A 186 13.55 9.77 13.07
N ASP A 187 13.90 10.95 13.52
CA ASP A 187 13.45 11.45 14.82
C ASP A 187 12.04 12.08 14.73
N GLY A 188 11.48 12.50 15.86
CA GLY A 188 10.12 13.06 15.90
C GLY A 188 9.99 14.40 15.15
N ASN A 189 11.06 15.18 15.02
CA ASN A 189 11.04 16.46 14.28
C ASN A 189 11.13 16.20 12.78
N GLU A 190 12.03 15.31 12.36
CA GLU A 190 12.19 14.89 10.97
C GLU A 190 10.92 14.23 10.45
N PHE A 191 10.29 13.35 11.25
CA PHE A 191 9.00 12.77 10.89
C PHE A 191 7.92 13.84 10.71
N ARG A 192 7.80 14.79 11.65
CA ARG A 192 6.81 15.86 11.54
C ARG A 192 7.06 16.75 10.32
N ALA A 193 8.31 17.06 10.01
CA ALA A 193 8.67 17.83 8.82
C ALA A 193 8.29 17.10 7.51
N LEU A 194 8.42 15.76 7.49
CA LEU A 194 7.98 14.95 6.35
C LEU A 194 6.45 14.80 6.26
N ALA A 195 5.80 14.56 7.39
CA ALA A 195 4.38 14.20 7.43
C ALA A 195 3.43 15.42 7.39
N PHE A 196 3.89 16.61 7.79
CA PHE A 196 3.07 17.81 7.89
C PHE A 196 3.75 18.98 7.17
N ASP A 197 2.94 19.85 6.60
CA ASP A 197 3.45 21.11 6.05
C ASP A 197 3.77 22.06 7.20
N ALA A 198 5.01 22.58 7.23
CA ALA A 198 5.43 23.61 8.19
C ALA A 198 4.99 25.03 7.81
N GLY A 199 4.50 25.22 6.56
CA GLY A 199 3.99 26.49 6.05
C GLY A 199 2.59 26.76 6.58
N GLY A 200 2.44 27.75 7.46
CA GLY A 200 1.12 28.28 7.81
C GLY A 200 0.46 28.88 6.57
N ALA A 201 -0.87 28.76 6.45
CA ALA A 201 -1.64 29.31 5.35
C ALA A 201 -1.34 30.83 5.18
N THR A 202 -0.57 31.18 4.16
CA THR A 202 -0.17 32.57 3.85
C THR A 202 -0.94 33.12 2.66
N GLY A 203 -2.20 32.80 2.49
CA GLY A 203 -3.00 33.31 1.36
C GLY A 203 -4.26 34.04 1.81
N ASN A 204 -4.57 35.18 1.15
CA ASN A 204 -5.82 35.92 1.27
C ASN A 204 -7.02 35.17 0.65
N ALA A 205 -6.90 33.91 0.31
CA ALA A 205 -7.99 33.09 -0.20
C ALA A 205 -9.01 32.83 0.93
N GLN A 206 -10.30 32.92 0.62
CA GLN A 206 -11.37 32.58 1.55
C GLN A 206 -11.12 31.18 2.14
N GLN A 207 -10.79 31.12 3.43
CA GLN A 207 -10.50 29.85 4.10
C GLN A 207 -11.75 28.96 4.10
N PRO A 208 -11.60 27.65 3.86
CA PRO A 208 -12.67 26.71 4.05
C PRO A 208 -13.25 26.79 5.47
N THR A 209 -14.53 26.52 5.60
CA THR A 209 -15.25 26.58 6.89
C THR A 209 -14.73 25.56 7.91
N ASN A 210 -14.05 24.51 7.43
CA ASN A 210 -13.45 23.47 8.26
C ASN A 210 -11.91 23.51 8.15
N PRO A 211 -11.20 24.12 9.12
CA PRO A 211 -9.74 24.17 9.13
C PRO A 211 -9.08 22.78 9.15
N GLY A 212 -9.74 21.79 9.75
CA GLY A 212 -9.23 20.41 9.80
C GLY A 212 -9.23 19.77 8.42
N ALA A 213 -10.24 20.02 7.58
CA ALA A 213 -10.27 19.52 6.21
C ALA A 213 -9.16 20.13 5.36
N LEU A 214 -8.93 21.44 5.48
CA LEU A 214 -7.83 22.10 4.78
C LEU A 214 -6.46 21.55 5.22
N ALA A 215 -6.24 21.38 6.53
CA ALA A 215 -5.00 20.82 7.06
C ALA A 215 -4.71 19.41 6.53
N ASN A 216 -5.73 18.60 6.30
CA ASN A 216 -5.57 17.28 5.68
C ASN A 216 -5.11 17.38 4.21
N CYS A 217 -5.53 18.41 3.48
CA CYS A 217 -5.10 18.65 2.09
C CYS A 217 -3.68 19.23 2.03
N THR A 218 -3.41 20.26 2.82
CA THR A 218 -2.12 20.98 2.82
C THR A 218 -0.97 20.10 3.29
N ARG A 219 -1.25 19.11 4.12
CA ARG A 219 -0.25 18.10 4.55
C ARG A 219 0.55 17.52 3.39
N CYS A 220 -0.08 17.27 2.27
CA CYS A 220 0.56 16.72 1.07
C CYS A 220 0.70 17.78 -0.04
N HIS A 221 -0.34 18.57 -0.27
CA HIS A 221 -0.39 19.52 -1.37
C HIS A 221 0.28 20.86 -1.07
N GLY A 222 0.73 21.10 0.16
CA GLY A 222 1.30 22.38 0.61
C GLY A 222 0.20 23.41 0.92
N SER A 223 0.51 24.37 1.78
CA SER A 223 -0.37 25.51 2.07
C SER A 223 -0.49 26.49 0.89
N ASP A 224 0.52 26.49 0.03
CA ASP A 224 0.60 27.18 -1.25
C ASP A 224 -0.07 26.41 -2.41
N GLY A 225 -0.45 25.15 -2.19
CA GLY A 225 -1.03 24.30 -3.22
C GLY A 225 -0.03 23.82 -4.27
N GLU A 226 1.27 24.00 -4.08
CA GLU A 226 2.30 23.64 -5.06
C GLU A 226 2.63 22.13 -5.09
N GLY A 227 2.27 21.39 -4.02
CA GLY A 227 2.64 19.99 -3.87
C GLY A 227 4.03 19.82 -3.26
N ARG A 228 4.13 19.03 -2.20
CA ARG A 228 5.38 18.85 -1.42
C ARG A 228 6.39 17.90 -2.07
N SER A 229 6.06 17.33 -3.21
CA SER A 229 6.99 16.54 -4.05
C SER A 229 6.47 16.42 -5.47
N GLY A 230 7.35 16.03 -6.39
CA GLY A 230 6.98 15.87 -7.80
C GLY A 230 5.94 14.79 -8.09
N LEU A 231 5.56 13.94 -7.13
CA LEU A 231 4.48 12.95 -7.26
C LEU A 231 3.15 13.44 -6.66
N ILE A 232 3.18 14.54 -5.89
CA ILE A 232 1.98 15.17 -5.34
C ILE A 232 1.60 16.33 -6.28
N PRO A 233 0.39 16.31 -6.89
CA PRO A 233 0.04 17.34 -7.86
C PRO A 233 -0.07 18.73 -7.25
N ALA A 234 0.36 19.72 -8.01
CA ALA A 234 0.01 21.09 -7.75
C ALA A 234 -1.49 21.30 -7.96
N LEU A 235 -2.13 21.93 -6.99
CA LEU A 235 -3.55 22.31 -7.02
C LEU A 235 -3.74 23.82 -7.26
N ALA A 236 -2.72 24.62 -6.95
CA ALA A 236 -2.72 26.05 -7.10
C ALA A 236 -3.02 26.49 -8.55
N GLY A 237 -4.01 27.35 -8.73
CA GLY A 237 -4.44 27.84 -10.03
C GLY A 237 -5.07 26.79 -10.96
N GLN A 238 -5.40 25.61 -10.46
CA GLN A 238 -6.09 24.57 -11.22
C GLN A 238 -7.57 24.93 -11.38
N ASN A 239 -8.23 24.47 -12.45
CA ASN A 239 -9.63 24.72 -12.71
C ASN A 239 -10.52 24.22 -11.55
N GLU A 240 -11.35 25.11 -10.98
CA GLU A 240 -12.23 24.80 -9.85
C GLU A 240 -13.15 23.61 -10.15
N ALA A 241 -13.79 23.61 -11.33
CA ALA A 241 -14.69 22.53 -11.73
C ALA A 241 -13.98 21.16 -11.82
N TYR A 242 -12.74 21.14 -12.32
CA TYR A 242 -11.92 19.92 -12.35
C TYR A 242 -11.53 19.46 -10.95
N LEU A 243 -11.15 20.38 -10.05
CA LEU A 243 -10.82 20.05 -8.66
C LEU A 243 -12.02 19.44 -7.94
N LEU A 244 -13.19 20.08 -8.05
CA LEU A 244 -14.43 19.61 -7.45
C LEU A 244 -14.82 18.22 -7.98
N ALA A 245 -14.86 18.05 -9.30
CA ALA A 245 -15.16 16.75 -9.91
C ALA A 245 -14.18 15.66 -9.50
N SER A 246 -12.90 16.00 -9.30
CA SER A 246 -11.88 15.06 -8.81
C SER A 246 -12.10 14.69 -7.35
N LEU A 247 -12.41 15.64 -6.46
CA LEU A 247 -12.71 15.35 -5.04
C LEU A 247 -13.94 14.45 -4.91
N GLU A 248 -15.01 14.75 -5.65
CA GLU A 248 -16.22 13.93 -5.68
C GLU A 248 -15.92 12.52 -6.20
N ALA A 249 -15.11 12.37 -7.25
CA ALA A 249 -14.74 11.07 -7.80
C ALA A 249 -13.92 10.25 -6.80
N PHE A 250 -13.01 10.86 -6.03
CA PHE A 250 -12.30 10.20 -4.95
C PHE A 250 -13.25 9.78 -3.81
N ALA A 251 -14.17 10.65 -3.42
CA ALA A 251 -15.13 10.38 -2.35
C ALA A 251 -16.11 9.23 -2.70
N ARG A 252 -16.49 9.10 -3.97
CA ARG A 252 -17.32 7.98 -4.46
C ARG A 252 -16.52 6.71 -4.73
N GLY A 253 -15.17 6.76 -4.71
CA GLY A 253 -14.30 5.65 -5.07
C GLY A 253 -14.20 5.38 -6.59
N ASP A 254 -14.78 6.24 -7.42
CA ASP A 254 -14.71 6.15 -8.89
C ASP A 254 -13.30 6.45 -9.43
N ARG A 255 -12.56 7.32 -8.73
CA ARG A 255 -11.12 7.56 -8.93
C ARG A 255 -10.37 6.95 -7.77
N THR A 256 -9.64 5.87 -8.03
CA THR A 256 -8.96 5.11 -7.00
C THR A 256 -7.63 5.76 -6.58
N SER A 257 -7.44 5.96 -5.28
CA SER A 257 -6.19 6.35 -4.65
C SER A 257 -6.25 6.04 -3.16
N GLY A 258 -5.29 5.28 -2.65
CA GLY A 258 -5.18 5.02 -1.22
C GLY A 258 -4.79 6.28 -0.45
N PHE A 259 -3.93 7.13 -1.04
CA PHE A 259 -3.54 8.39 -0.42
C PHE A 259 -4.71 9.37 -0.30
N MET A 260 -5.57 9.49 -1.33
CA MET A 260 -6.69 10.41 -1.31
C MET A 260 -7.93 9.86 -0.59
N ALA A 261 -8.04 8.55 -0.40
CA ALA A 261 -9.22 7.92 0.22
C ALA A 261 -9.51 8.45 1.64
N LEU A 262 -8.47 8.57 2.47
CA LEU A 262 -8.64 9.07 3.85
C LEU A 262 -8.97 10.56 3.91
N PRO A 263 -8.23 11.47 3.24
CA PRO A 263 -8.49 12.90 3.30
C PRO A 263 -9.89 13.32 2.85
N VAL A 264 -10.50 12.60 1.89
CA VAL A 264 -11.84 12.95 1.38
C VAL A 264 -12.98 12.31 2.16
N THR A 265 -12.69 11.36 3.05
CA THR A 265 -13.71 10.65 3.82
C THR A 265 -14.46 11.62 4.75
N GLY A 266 -15.78 11.65 4.63
CA GLY A 266 -16.65 12.44 5.51
C GLY A 266 -16.68 13.93 5.23
N ILE A 267 -16.03 14.42 4.16
CA ILE A 267 -16.13 15.82 3.74
C ILE A 267 -17.49 16.07 3.07
N ALA A 268 -18.22 17.08 3.56
CA ALA A 268 -19.50 17.48 2.96
C ALA A 268 -19.31 18.08 1.56
N PRO A 269 -20.30 17.94 0.64
CA PRO A 269 -20.20 18.49 -0.71
C PRO A 269 -19.90 20.00 -0.75
N ALA A 270 -20.51 20.79 0.14
CA ALA A 270 -20.25 22.22 0.25
C ALA A 270 -18.79 22.54 0.64
N GLU A 271 -18.19 21.71 1.49
CA GLU A 271 -16.79 21.84 1.89
C GLU A 271 -15.83 21.41 0.76
N MET A 272 -16.18 20.38 -0.02
CA MET A 272 -15.41 20.02 -1.23
C MET A 272 -15.38 21.17 -2.23
N ALA A 273 -16.52 21.86 -2.44
CA ALA A 273 -16.59 23.04 -3.30
C ALA A 273 -15.75 24.21 -2.75
N ALA A 274 -15.75 24.43 -1.43
CA ALA A 274 -14.93 25.46 -0.80
C ALA A 274 -13.43 25.17 -0.93
N LEU A 275 -13.00 23.91 -0.76
CA LEU A 275 -11.62 23.45 -0.94
C LEU A 275 -11.18 23.60 -2.41
N ALA A 276 -12.02 23.21 -3.37
CA ALA A 276 -11.74 23.38 -4.79
C ALA A 276 -11.52 24.85 -5.15
N ARG A 277 -12.40 25.75 -4.69
CA ARG A 277 -12.28 27.19 -4.87
C ARG A 277 -11.03 27.77 -4.22
N HIS A 278 -10.71 27.31 -2.99
CA HIS A 278 -9.53 27.77 -2.27
C HIS A 278 -8.25 27.54 -3.08
N PHE A 279 -8.03 26.33 -3.59
CA PHE A 279 -6.83 26.03 -4.37
C PHE A 279 -6.87 26.61 -5.78
N ALA A 280 -8.04 26.72 -6.42
CA ALA A 280 -8.18 27.35 -7.72
C ALA A 280 -7.85 28.83 -7.69
N ALA A 281 -8.12 29.53 -6.58
CA ALA A 281 -7.84 30.97 -6.40
C ALA A 281 -6.35 31.25 -6.10
N GLN A 282 -5.53 30.27 -5.84
CA GLN A 282 -4.09 30.46 -5.61
C GLN A 282 -3.35 30.73 -6.94
N PRO A 283 -2.21 31.46 -6.92
CA PRO A 283 -1.42 31.70 -8.12
C PRO A 283 -0.97 30.36 -8.74
N PRO A 284 -1.00 30.25 -10.08
CA PRO A 284 -0.50 29.05 -10.76
C PRO A 284 0.98 28.83 -10.50
N VAL A 285 1.36 27.54 -10.34
CA VAL A 285 2.75 27.15 -10.09
C VAL A 285 3.58 27.25 -11.36
N SER A 286 4.83 27.71 -11.20
CA SER A 286 5.89 27.58 -12.19
C SER A 286 6.94 26.65 -11.61
N THR A 287 7.03 25.43 -12.09
CA THR A 287 8.05 24.50 -11.59
C THR A 287 9.37 24.68 -12.29
N ASP A 288 10.39 25.08 -11.54
CA ASP A 288 11.80 25.08 -11.97
C ASP A 288 12.42 23.69 -11.83
N GLY A 289 11.70 22.63 -12.20
CA GLY A 289 12.17 21.25 -12.07
C GLY A 289 13.54 21.02 -12.73
N ASP A 290 14.13 19.84 -12.51
CA ASP A 290 15.45 19.43 -13.02
C ASP A 290 15.64 19.78 -14.50
N PRO A 291 16.87 20.10 -14.94
CA PRO A 291 17.19 20.33 -16.34
C PRO A 291 16.76 19.13 -17.19
N VAL A 292 16.03 19.39 -18.27
CA VAL A 292 15.57 18.37 -19.23
C VAL A 292 16.25 18.64 -20.56
N PRO A 293 16.80 17.61 -21.25
CA PRO A 293 17.37 17.76 -22.58
C PRO A 293 16.40 18.41 -23.57
N ALA A 294 16.92 19.31 -24.42
CA ALA A 294 16.09 20.09 -25.36
C ALA A 294 15.32 19.19 -26.33
N GLU A 295 15.91 18.06 -26.76
CA GLU A 295 15.27 17.09 -27.64
C GLU A 295 14.03 16.45 -27.01
N VAL A 296 14.03 16.23 -25.69
CA VAL A 296 12.87 15.69 -24.95
C VAL A 296 11.77 16.75 -24.89
N ILE A 297 12.12 18.00 -24.62
CA ILE A 297 11.15 19.12 -24.63
C ILE A 297 10.56 19.33 -26.02
N ASN A 298 11.39 19.35 -27.08
CA ASN A 298 10.94 19.52 -28.46
C ASN A 298 10.00 18.36 -28.90
N ARG A 299 10.31 17.13 -28.50
CA ARG A 299 9.43 15.98 -28.72
C ARG A 299 8.08 16.15 -28.00
N GLY A 300 8.13 16.59 -26.74
CA GLY A 300 6.94 16.89 -25.94
C GLY A 300 6.08 17.97 -26.56
N GLN A 301 6.70 19.05 -27.08
CA GLN A 301 6.03 20.11 -27.79
C GLN A 301 5.31 19.60 -29.05
N GLN A 302 5.98 18.80 -29.87
CA GLN A 302 5.35 18.20 -31.07
C GLN A 302 4.11 17.38 -30.70
N ILE A 303 4.21 16.53 -29.65
CA ILE A 303 3.07 15.75 -29.17
C ILE A 303 1.95 16.64 -28.67
N ALA A 304 2.29 17.71 -27.92
CA ALA A 304 1.31 18.61 -27.36
C ALA A 304 0.56 19.41 -28.44
N GLU A 305 1.25 19.89 -29.47
CA GLU A 305 0.70 20.81 -30.49
C GLU A 305 0.13 20.10 -31.71
N ALA A 306 0.76 19.00 -32.15
CA ALA A 306 0.38 18.28 -33.38
C ALA A 306 -0.18 16.86 -33.13
N GLY A 307 0.06 16.30 -31.94
CA GLY A 307 -0.26 14.90 -31.64
C GLY A 307 0.70 13.93 -32.32
N ILE A 308 0.23 12.69 -32.51
CA ILE A 308 0.92 11.65 -33.28
C ILE A 308 -0.10 11.01 -34.23
N PRO A 309 -0.31 11.59 -35.42
CA PRO A 309 -1.36 11.15 -36.36
C PRO A 309 -1.27 9.66 -36.74
N GLU A 310 -0.05 9.14 -36.91
CA GLU A 310 0.19 7.74 -37.31
C GLU A 310 -0.29 6.74 -36.23
N ARG A 311 -0.41 7.19 -35.02
CA ARG A 311 -0.93 6.40 -33.87
C ARG A 311 -2.29 6.89 -33.39
N ASN A 312 -2.93 7.83 -34.13
CA ASN A 312 -4.18 8.48 -33.74
C ASN A 312 -4.14 9.05 -32.31
N VAL A 313 -3.03 9.68 -31.90
CA VAL A 313 -2.90 10.45 -30.67
C VAL A 313 -3.24 11.90 -30.99
N PRO A 314 -4.31 12.49 -30.41
CA PRO A 314 -4.69 13.87 -30.65
C PRO A 314 -3.68 14.84 -30.04
N ALA A 315 -3.65 16.08 -30.56
CA ALA A 315 -2.91 17.18 -29.95
C ALA A 315 -3.47 17.49 -28.55
N CYS A 316 -2.62 17.47 -27.52
CA CYS A 316 -3.02 17.72 -26.14
C CYS A 316 -3.55 19.15 -25.94
N SER A 317 -2.97 20.13 -26.67
CA SER A 317 -3.34 21.56 -26.64
C SER A 317 -4.80 21.80 -27.01
N GLY A 318 -5.38 20.94 -27.84
CA GLY A 318 -6.79 21.05 -28.25
C GLY A 318 -7.77 21.04 -27.06
N CYS A 319 -7.41 20.40 -25.95
CA CYS A 319 -8.24 20.29 -24.75
C CYS A 319 -7.62 20.95 -23.51
N HIS A 320 -6.28 21.02 -23.41
CA HIS A 320 -5.61 21.38 -22.17
C HIS A 320 -4.95 22.77 -22.18
N ILE A 321 -4.90 23.48 -23.31
CA ILE A 321 -4.29 24.81 -23.42
C ILE A 321 -5.34 25.82 -23.92
N GLY A 322 -5.44 26.95 -23.22
CA GLY A 322 -6.32 28.09 -23.57
C GLY A 322 -7.44 28.33 -22.56
N ALA A 323 -7.83 29.58 -22.39
CA ALA A 323 -8.84 30.00 -21.41
C ALA A 323 -10.27 29.62 -21.84
N ASP A 324 -10.49 29.32 -23.13
CA ASP A 324 -11.78 28.95 -23.73
C ASP A 324 -12.13 27.47 -23.61
N LYS A 325 -11.28 26.71 -22.95
CA LYS A 325 -11.47 25.26 -22.84
C LYS A 325 -12.47 24.87 -21.74
N ASN A 326 -12.98 23.66 -21.87
CA ASN A 326 -13.91 23.13 -20.87
C ASN A 326 -13.27 23.13 -19.46
N PRO A 327 -13.89 23.81 -18.47
CA PRO A 327 -13.32 23.93 -17.13
C PRO A 327 -13.21 22.60 -16.37
N ASN A 328 -13.81 21.53 -16.88
CA ASN A 328 -13.60 20.17 -16.35
C ASN A 328 -12.32 19.50 -16.87
N TYR A 329 -11.60 20.10 -17.82
CA TYR A 329 -10.29 19.62 -18.22
C TYR A 329 -9.21 20.24 -17.31
N PRO A 330 -8.22 19.47 -16.84
CA PRO A 330 -7.16 20.02 -16.01
C PRO A 330 -6.23 20.92 -16.83
N ARG A 331 -5.74 21.96 -16.19
CA ARG A 331 -4.55 22.67 -16.65
C ARG A 331 -3.34 21.78 -16.44
N LEU A 332 -2.48 21.70 -17.44
CA LEU A 332 -1.26 20.90 -17.39
C LEU A 332 0.00 21.74 -17.21
N ASP A 333 -0.06 23.03 -17.57
CA ASP A 333 1.06 23.97 -17.50
C ASP A 333 1.55 24.12 -16.07
N GLY A 334 2.86 23.98 -15.88
CA GLY A 334 3.50 24.05 -14.57
C GLY A 334 3.27 22.85 -13.65
N GLN A 335 2.53 21.83 -14.09
CA GLN A 335 2.31 20.63 -13.29
C GLN A 335 3.57 19.75 -13.25
N HIS A 336 3.83 19.10 -12.15
CA HIS A 336 4.99 18.23 -11.95
C HIS A 336 5.08 17.12 -12.99
N ALA A 337 6.22 17.02 -13.69
CA ALA A 337 6.44 15.99 -14.71
C ALA A 337 6.26 14.57 -14.17
N PRO A 338 6.81 14.17 -12.99
CA PRO A 338 6.58 12.82 -12.45
C PRO A 338 5.11 12.51 -12.17
N TYR A 339 4.33 13.49 -11.72
CA TYR A 339 2.89 13.33 -11.55
C TYR A 339 2.17 13.13 -12.90
N LEU A 340 2.47 13.96 -13.91
CA LEU A 340 1.90 13.82 -15.24
C LEU A 340 2.22 12.46 -15.87
N GLU A 341 3.48 12.00 -15.76
CA GLU A 341 3.89 10.67 -16.21
C GLU A 341 3.06 9.57 -15.52
N GLY A 342 2.94 9.62 -14.21
CA GLY A 342 2.16 8.68 -13.42
C GLY A 342 0.70 8.64 -13.87
N GLN A 343 0.09 9.82 -14.08
CA GLN A 343 -1.31 9.91 -14.51
C GLN A 343 -1.53 9.39 -15.93
N LEU A 344 -0.63 9.67 -16.87
CA LEU A 344 -0.71 9.12 -18.23
C LEU A 344 -0.55 7.59 -18.24
N LYS A 345 0.35 7.04 -17.42
CA LYS A 345 0.49 5.59 -17.23
C LYS A 345 -0.77 4.95 -16.64
N LEU A 346 -1.38 5.61 -15.65
CA LEU A 346 -2.64 5.15 -15.06
C LEU A 346 -3.81 5.21 -16.06
N PHE A 347 -3.90 6.25 -16.90
CA PHE A 347 -4.88 6.28 -17.99
C PHE A 347 -4.62 5.17 -19.03
N ARG A 348 -3.36 4.92 -19.38
CA ARG A 348 -2.98 3.86 -20.32
C ARG A 348 -3.34 2.46 -19.85
N SER A 349 -3.23 2.21 -18.54
CA SER A 349 -3.59 0.94 -17.90
C SER A 349 -5.05 0.87 -17.43
N GLU A 350 -5.86 1.90 -17.72
CA GLU A 350 -7.25 2.04 -17.24
C GLU A 350 -7.38 2.07 -15.71
N GLY A 351 -6.27 2.25 -14.98
CA GLY A 351 -6.23 2.40 -13.52
C GLY A 351 -6.70 3.78 -13.02
N ARG A 352 -7.05 4.71 -13.92
CA ARG A 352 -7.61 6.01 -13.60
C ARG A 352 -8.95 6.22 -14.28
N GLY A 353 -10.02 6.35 -13.47
CA GLY A 353 -11.38 6.63 -13.91
C GLY A 353 -12.03 7.82 -13.19
N GLY A 354 -13.33 7.82 -13.12
CA GLY A 354 -14.18 8.59 -12.19
C GLY A 354 -14.53 10.02 -12.58
N THR A 355 -13.83 10.66 -13.50
CA THR A 355 -14.22 11.99 -14.02
C THR A 355 -14.96 11.85 -15.34
N GLN A 356 -15.79 12.82 -15.69
CA GLN A 356 -16.68 12.77 -16.86
C GLN A 356 -15.96 12.40 -18.17
N PHE A 357 -14.74 12.89 -18.37
CA PHE A 357 -13.98 12.75 -19.64
C PHE A 357 -12.81 11.78 -19.57
N TRP A 358 -12.73 10.93 -18.55
CA TRP A 358 -11.59 10.03 -18.37
C TRP A 358 -11.36 9.08 -19.55
N ARG A 359 -12.43 8.63 -20.21
CA ARG A 359 -12.33 7.71 -21.36
C ARG A 359 -11.62 8.32 -22.57
N ILE A 360 -11.74 9.64 -22.76
CA ILE A 360 -11.02 10.36 -23.82
C ILE A 360 -9.52 10.29 -23.53
N MET A 361 -9.12 10.55 -22.27
CA MET A 361 -7.72 10.47 -21.88
C MET A 361 -7.18 9.03 -21.88
N ALA A 362 -7.97 8.04 -21.51
CA ALA A 362 -7.57 6.65 -21.60
C ALA A 362 -7.30 6.25 -23.07
N ALA A 363 -8.19 6.59 -24.00
CA ALA A 363 -8.03 6.31 -25.41
C ALA A 363 -6.77 6.99 -26.03
N ALA A 364 -6.48 8.23 -25.63
CA ALA A 364 -5.28 8.95 -26.04
C ALA A 364 -4.01 8.33 -25.45
N ALA A 365 -4.03 7.99 -24.13
CA ALA A 365 -2.87 7.48 -23.42
C ALA A 365 -2.48 6.05 -23.82
N GLN A 366 -3.45 5.18 -24.19
CA GLN A 366 -3.19 3.80 -24.60
C GLN A 366 -2.19 3.69 -25.75
N ARG A 367 -2.08 4.73 -26.56
CA ARG A 367 -1.23 4.76 -27.78
C ARG A 367 0.11 5.48 -27.57
N LEU A 368 0.38 5.98 -26.37
CA LEU A 368 1.64 6.62 -26.00
C LEU A 368 2.68 5.58 -25.56
N THR A 369 3.91 5.72 -26.01
CA THR A 369 5.05 4.99 -25.45
C THR A 369 5.51 5.65 -24.13
N ASP A 370 6.37 4.99 -23.37
CA ASP A 370 6.94 5.58 -22.16
C ASP A 370 7.80 6.82 -22.47
N GLU A 371 8.41 6.88 -23.66
CA GLU A 371 9.17 8.03 -24.13
C GLU A 371 8.26 9.20 -24.46
N ASP A 372 7.14 8.96 -25.14
CA ASP A 372 6.16 10.00 -25.42
C ASP A 372 5.54 10.56 -24.16
N ILE A 373 5.23 9.69 -23.19
CA ILE A 373 4.69 10.08 -21.88
C ILE A 373 5.68 10.99 -21.16
N ARG A 374 6.97 10.61 -21.09
CA ARG A 374 8.02 11.44 -20.48
C ARG A 374 8.20 12.77 -21.19
N ALA A 375 8.20 12.76 -22.53
CA ALA A 375 8.37 13.97 -23.31
C ALA A 375 7.21 14.96 -23.11
N ALA A 376 5.96 14.49 -23.22
CA ALA A 376 4.79 15.31 -22.97
C ALA A 376 4.75 15.87 -21.54
N ALA A 377 5.03 15.04 -20.54
CA ALA A 377 5.09 15.45 -19.13
C ALA A 377 6.16 16.52 -18.89
N ALA A 378 7.36 16.33 -19.46
CA ALA A 378 8.46 17.30 -19.37
C ALA A 378 8.09 18.64 -20.03
N TYR A 379 7.47 18.63 -21.20
CA TYR A 379 7.04 19.86 -21.88
C TYR A 379 6.04 20.65 -21.04
N PHE A 380 4.97 20.02 -20.57
CA PHE A 380 3.95 20.70 -19.77
C PHE A 380 4.48 21.19 -18.42
N SER A 381 5.42 20.49 -17.80
CA SER A 381 5.99 20.94 -16.55
C SER A 381 6.88 22.19 -16.69
N LYS A 382 7.50 22.39 -17.85
CA LYS A 382 8.33 23.57 -18.14
C LYS A 382 7.57 24.71 -18.79
N ARG A 383 6.32 24.46 -19.17
CA ARG A 383 5.46 25.46 -19.75
C ARG A 383 4.83 26.30 -18.63
N SER A 384 5.04 27.63 -18.68
CA SER A 384 4.32 28.60 -17.84
C SER A 384 3.29 29.37 -18.67
N GLU A 385 2.15 29.72 -18.08
CA GLU A 385 1.20 30.64 -18.71
C GLU A 385 1.90 31.98 -19.00
N GLY A 386 1.93 32.40 -20.27
CA GLY A 386 2.45 33.68 -20.67
C GLY A 386 3.73 33.71 -21.50
N ARG A 387 4.40 32.61 -21.77
CA ARG A 387 5.43 32.51 -22.84
C ARG A 387 4.77 32.08 -24.15
N GLN A 388 4.15 33.04 -24.83
CA GLN A 388 3.90 32.95 -26.27
C GLN A 388 5.03 33.60 -27.05
#